data_b51fdc451f67a42f987eb3788f089cf5
#
_entry.id   b51fdc451f67a42f987eb3788f089cf5
#
_cell.length_a   1.000
_cell.length_b   1.000
_cell.length_c   1.000
_cell.angle_alpha   90.00
_cell.angle_beta   90.00
_cell.angle_gamma   90.00
#
_symmetry.space_group_name_H-M   'P 1'
#
loop_
_entity.id
_entity.type
_entity.pdbx_description
1 polymer ?
#
loop_
_entity_poly.entity_id
_entity_poly.type
_entity_poly.pdbx_seq_one_letter_code
_entity_poly.pdbx_strand_id
1 'polypeptide(L)'
;MVKSCRRSFLKATGAAVAYAATPVTAAEESFALSYMLASSMYGKTNLEEILPEVKRTGSDSIDIWPMGHANQREQIETMGHDRFRDLLERHEVRLGMTTRYDLGPYRLQDEMNFVKAFGGHQIVCGAKNANGDTLKEKVSNFVKSLSEAIKLAEDLGVTIGIENHSGSLISSADSIKYFCDLSPSKHLGIALAPYHLPQDANLLAELIEHSNDKLAHFYAWQHGMGCHKPMPKPLELLQLPGHGVLDFGPAVTALAKIKYDRHVEIFMHPTPRGIPIVDGTAAVGDVINQAKEYMSRAIARTGV
;
A
#
# COMPACT_ATOMS: atom_id res chain seq x y z
N MET A 1 -24.55 62.31 69.69
CA MET A 1 -23.78 62.98 68.64
C MET A 1 -22.93 61.97 67.89
N VAL A 2 -23.40 61.49 66.72
CA VAL A 2 -22.62 60.66 65.88
C VAL A 2 -22.80 61.17 64.47
N LYS A 3 -21.66 61.55 63.81
CA LYS A 3 -21.62 62.15 62.49
C LYS A 3 -21.77 61.05 61.41
N SER A 4 -22.75 61.23 60.51
CA SER A 4 -22.90 60.49 59.30
C SER A 4 -21.83 60.78 58.24
N CYS A 5 -21.13 59.78 57.76
CA CYS A 5 -20.15 59.90 56.67
C CYS A 5 -20.79 59.34 55.38
N ARG A 6 -21.11 60.22 54.42
CA ARG A 6 -21.61 59.82 53.06
C ARG A 6 -20.44 59.32 52.22
N ARG A 7 -20.48 58.09 51.79
CA ARG A 7 -19.61 57.53 50.76
C ARG A 7 -20.26 57.70 49.39
N SER A 8 -19.60 58.45 48.52
CA SER A 8 -19.93 58.59 47.11
C SER A 8 -19.54 57.35 46.35
N PHE A 9 -20.49 56.76 45.65
CA PHE A 9 -20.22 55.66 44.72
C PHE A 9 -19.88 56.20 43.35
N LEU A 10 -18.61 55.99 42.91
CA LEU A 10 -18.18 56.20 41.54
C LEU A 10 -18.67 55.00 40.69
N LYS A 11 -19.51 55.29 39.69
CA LYS A 11 -19.88 54.33 38.66
C LYS A 11 -18.74 54.30 37.62
N ALA A 12 -18.00 53.21 37.60
CA ALA A 12 -17.08 52.89 36.50
C ALA A 12 -17.85 52.21 35.38
N THR A 13 -18.01 52.86 34.25
CA THR A 13 -18.50 52.29 33.00
C THR A 13 -17.37 51.54 32.35
N GLY A 14 -17.35 50.21 32.50
CA GLY A 14 -16.45 49.32 31.77
C GLY A 14 -16.94 49.10 30.33
N ALA A 15 -16.20 49.62 29.37
CA ALA A 15 -16.40 49.27 27.96
C ALA A 15 -15.88 47.83 27.72
N ALA A 16 -16.78 46.90 27.46
CA ALA A 16 -16.43 45.55 27.02
C ALA A 16 -15.98 45.59 25.56
N VAL A 17 -14.68 45.40 25.32
CA VAL A 17 -14.13 45.18 23.99
C VAL A 17 -14.45 43.72 23.63
N ALA A 18 -15.41 43.51 22.75
CA ALA A 18 -15.68 42.19 22.17
C ALA A 18 -14.56 41.85 21.16
N TYR A 19 -13.65 40.96 21.55
CA TYR A 19 -12.75 40.33 20.60
C TYR A 19 -13.60 39.36 19.73
N ALA A 20 -13.79 39.74 18.48
CA ALA A 20 -14.30 38.84 17.47
C ALA A 20 -13.20 37.78 17.22
N ALA A 21 -13.38 36.56 17.77
CA ALA A 21 -12.58 35.43 17.39
C ALA A 21 -12.90 35.11 15.90
N THR A 22 -11.98 35.41 15.02
CA THR A 22 -12.02 34.89 13.64
C THR A 22 -11.95 33.36 13.75
N PRO A 23 -12.87 32.61 13.12
CA PRO A 23 -12.75 31.18 13.08
C PRO A 23 -11.44 30.84 12.36
N VAL A 24 -10.51 30.19 13.06
CA VAL A 24 -9.37 29.51 12.43
C VAL A 24 -10.00 28.37 11.62
N THR A 25 -10.11 28.57 10.32
CA THR A 25 -10.42 27.46 9.41
C THR A 25 -9.27 26.48 9.59
N ALA A 26 -9.58 25.28 10.13
CA ALA A 26 -8.64 24.18 10.10
C ALA A 26 -8.21 24.02 8.64
N ALA A 27 -6.92 24.15 8.36
CA ALA A 27 -6.39 23.84 7.05
C ALA A 27 -6.81 22.38 6.78
N GLU A 28 -7.53 22.11 5.71
CA GLU A 28 -7.78 20.75 5.27
C GLU A 28 -6.41 20.09 5.13
N GLU A 29 -6.19 19.00 5.85
CA GLU A 29 -4.95 18.23 5.71
C GLU A 29 -4.85 17.78 4.26
N SER A 30 -3.81 18.23 3.57
CA SER A 30 -3.57 17.85 2.17
C SER A 30 -3.36 16.34 2.12
N PHE A 31 -3.95 15.68 1.12
CA PHE A 31 -3.79 14.25 0.91
C PHE A 31 -2.31 13.90 0.71
N ALA A 32 -1.85 12.86 1.39
CA ALA A 32 -0.50 12.33 1.27
C ALA A 32 -0.52 10.80 1.20
N LEU A 33 0.39 10.22 0.41
CA LEU A 33 0.56 8.78 0.32
C LEU A 33 1.52 8.27 1.39
N SER A 34 1.13 7.23 2.11
CA SER A 34 2.01 6.44 2.96
C SER A 34 2.69 5.35 2.14
N TYR A 35 4.01 5.17 2.30
CA TYR A 35 4.78 4.24 1.49
C TYR A 35 5.32 3.07 2.29
N MET A 36 5.30 1.90 1.67
CA MET A 36 5.96 0.68 2.12
C MET A 36 7.09 0.33 1.15
N LEU A 37 8.20 -0.21 1.66
CA LEU A 37 9.33 -0.63 0.83
C LEU A 37 9.20 -2.09 0.46
N ALA A 38 9.18 -2.40 -0.85
CA ALA A 38 9.24 -3.78 -1.34
C ALA A 38 10.67 -4.33 -1.27
N SER A 39 10.91 -5.35 -0.47
CA SER A 39 12.23 -5.98 -0.37
C SER A 39 12.67 -6.62 -1.70
N SER A 40 11.73 -7.03 -2.54
CA SER A 40 12.00 -7.61 -3.86
C SER A 40 12.66 -6.66 -4.85
N MET A 41 12.55 -5.34 -4.65
CA MET A 41 13.26 -4.34 -5.47
C MET A 41 14.80 -4.48 -5.34
N TYR A 42 15.26 -5.07 -4.25
CA TYR A 42 16.67 -5.33 -3.93
C TYR A 42 17.13 -6.75 -4.30
N GLY A 43 16.25 -7.55 -4.92
CA GLY A 43 16.56 -8.94 -5.24
C GLY A 43 16.92 -9.74 -4.00
N LYS A 44 18.02 -10.52 -4.07
CA LYS A 44 18.50 -11.37 -2.97
C LYS A 44 19.52 -10.67 -2.06
N THR A 45 19.54 -9.35 -2.03
CA THR A 45 20.38 -8.57 -1.10
C THR A 45 20.07 -8.96 0.35
N ASN A 46 21.07 -8.91 1.21
CA ASN A 46 20.92 -9.22 2.62
C ASN A 46 19.90 -8.26 3.28
N LEU A 47 19.01 -8.79 4.10
CA LEU A 47 17.98 -8.01 4.78
C LEU A 47 18.58 -6.89 5.65
N GLU A 48 19.71 -7.14 6.32
CA GLU A 48 20.40 -6.11 7.12
C GLU A 48 20.86 -4.90 6.30
N GLU A 49 21.15 -5.10 5.00
CA GLU A 49 21.51 -4.02 4.07
C GLU A 49 20.28 -3.26 3.53
N ILE A 50 19.11 -3.93 3.49
CA ILE A 50 17.87 -3.34 2.99
C ILE A 50 17.19 -2.49 4.07
N LEU A 51 17.22 -2.91 5.34
CA LEU A 51 16.47 -2.24 6.41
C LEU A 51 16.77 -0.74 6.56
N PRO A 52 18.03 -0.25 6.45
CA PRO A 52 18.30 1.19 6.44
C PRO A 52 17.60 1.95 5.31
N GLU A 53 17.38 1.28 4.16
CA GLU A 53 16.76 1.88 2.98
C GLU A 53 15.28 2.21 3.21
N VAL A 54 14.60 1.53 4.13
CA VAL A 54 13.20 1.84 4.48
C VAL A 54 13.08 3.31 4.88
N LYS A 55 13.89 3.76 5.82
CA LYS A 55 13.91 5.17 6.24
C LYS A 55 14.46 6.10 5.16
N ARG A 56 15.53 5.69 4.47
CA ARG A 56 16.15 6.50 3.40
C ARG A 56 15.19 6.79 2.26
N THR A 57 14.27 5.87 1.98
CA THR A 57 13.20 6.07 1.00
C THR A 57 11.98 6.76 1.58
N GLY A 58 11.98 7.16 2.86
CA GLY A 58 10.82 7.74 3.53
C GLY A 58 9.63 6.80 3.57
N SER A 59 9.88 5.49 3.63
CA SER A 59 8.87 4.46 3.91
C SER A 59 8.79 4.23 5.42
N ASP A 60 7.65 3.76 5.90
CA ASP A 60 7.45 3.52 7.34
C ASP A 60 7.53 2.03 7.69
N SER A 61 7.48 1.16 6.70
CA SER A 61 7.43 -0.28 6.86
C SER A 61 7.99 -0.99 5.64
N ILE A 62 8.20 -2.30 5.76
CA ILE A 62 8.75 -3.16 4.72
C ILE A 62 7.77 -4.29 4.36
N ASP A 63 7.69 -4.61 3.06
CA ASP A 63 7.12 -5.83 2.52
C ASP A 63 8.22 -6.87 2.33
N ILE A 64 8.06 -8.04 2.94
CA ILE A 64 9.02 -9.15 2.88
C ILE A 64 8.60 -10.15 1.81
N TRP A 65 9.52 -10.39 0.87
CA TRP A 65 9.30 -11.29 -0.26
C TRP A 65 10.10 -12.59 -0.13
N PRO A 66 9.53 -13.72 -0.60
CA PRO A 66 10.19 -15.01 -0.65
C PRO A 66 10.97 -15.21 -1.96
N MET A 67 11.58 -16.39 -2.06
CA MET A 67 12.25 -16.86 -3.28
C MET A 67 11.36 -16.76 -4.52
N GLY A 68 12.06 -16.52 -5.62
CA GLY A 68 11.51 -16.16 -6.91
C GLY A 68 11.87 -14.72 -7.24
N HIS A 69 11.37 -13.75 -6.51
CA HIS A 69 11.68 -12.32 -6.69
C HIS A 69 12.79 -11.84 -5.75
N ALA A 70 12.89 -12.45 -4.58
CA ALA A 70 13.80 -12.09 -3.50
C ALA A 70 14.18 -13.35 -2.71
N ASN A 71 14.63 -13.22 -1.46
CA ASN A 71 14.78 -14.33 -0.51
C ASN A 71 14.79 -13.85 0.95
N GLN A 72 14.27 -12.65 1.22
CA GLN A 72 14.32 -12.11 2.60
C GLN A 72 13.45 -12.93 3.54
N ARG A 73 12.36 -13.54 3.04
CA ARG A 73 11.54 -14.42 3.87
C ARG A 73 12.32 -15.65 4.35
N GLU A 74 13.13 -16.26 3.50
CA GLU A 74 13.99 -17.39 3.82
C GLU A 74 15.20 -16.96 4.68
N GLN A 75 15.69 -15.73 4.51
CA GLN A 75 16.72 -15.19 5.41
C GLN A 75 16.20 -15.07 6.84
N ILE A 76 14.93 -14.65 7.02
CA ILE A 76 14.29 -14.58 8.35
C ILE A 76 14.19 -15.97 8.98
N GLU A 77 13.80 -17.00 8.24
CA GLU A 77 13.77 -18.37 8.73
C GLU A 77 15.16 -18.86 9.15
N THR A 78 16.18 -18.49 8.39
CA THR A 78 17.58 -18.90 8.67
C THR A 78 18.14 -18.19 9.89
N MET A 79 17.87 -16.89 10.06
CA MET A 79 18.41 -16.12 11.20
C MET A 79 17.61 -16.32 12.50
N GLY A 80 16.37 -16.75 12.39
CA GLY A 80 15.44 -16.90 13.50
C GLY A 80 14.67 -15.62 13.84
N HIS A 81 13.50 -15.81 14.43
CA HIS A 81 12.53 -14.74 14.68
C HIS A 81 13.03 -13.70 15.70
N ASP A 82 13.79 -14.10 16.71
CA ASP A 82 14.32 -13.16 17.71
C ASP A 82 15.32 -12.19 17.07
N ARG A 83 16.25 -12.70 16.26
CA ARG A 83 17.19 -11.84 15.53
C ARG A 83 16.46 -10.91 14.55
N PHE A 84 15.44 -11.39 13.87
CA PHE A 84 14.65 -10.54 12.98
C PHE A 84 13.96 -9.40 13.76
N ARG A 85 13.43 -9.68 14.95
CA ARG A 85 12.85 -8.65 15.82
C ARG A 85 13.88 -7.62 16.24
N ASP A 86 15.06 -8.06 16.67
CA ASP A 86 16.18 -7.16 17.04
C ASP A 86 16.61 -6.28 15.87
N LEU A 87 16.59 -6.81 14.64
CA LEU A 87 16.91 -6.03 13.43
C LEU A 87 15.85 -4.96 13.15
N LEU A 88 14.57 -5.31 13.22
CA LEU A 88 13.48 -4.35 13.03
C LEU A 88 13.57 -3.22 14.08
N GLU A 89 13.78 -3.55 15.34
CA GLU A 89 13.94 -2.59 16.44
C GLU A 89 15.18 -1.70 16.23
N ARG A 90 16.33 -2.28 15.92
CA ARG A 90 17.59 -1.55 15.71
C ARG A 90 17.48 -0.52 14.60
N HIS A 91 16.79 -0.86 13.51
CA HIS A 91 16.60 0.03 12.36
C HIS A 91 15.33 0.88 12.50
N GLU A 92 14.53 0.67 13.57
CA GLU A 92 13.23 1.31 13.79
C GLU A 92 12.31 1.16 12.57
N VAL A 93 12.27 -0.04 12.00
CA VAL A 93 11.44 -0.44 10.87
C VAL A 93 10.34 -1.36 11.37
N ARG A 94 9.15 -1.24 10.76
CA ARG A 94 8.03 -2.15 11.04
C ARG A 94 7.89 -3.15 9.89
N LEU A 95 7.52 -4.38 10.22
CA LEU A 95 6.95 -5.26 9.21
C LEU A 95 5.57 -4.69 8.82
N GLY A 96 5.33 -4.42 7.56
CA GLY A 96 4.03 -4.00 7.06
C GLY A 96 3.21 -5.18 6.55
N MET A 97 3.80 -5.92 5.62
CA MET A 97 3.18 -7.10 5.02
C MET A 97 4.21 -8.13 4.57
N THR A 98 3.70 -9.26 4.08
CA THR A 98 4.46 -10.23 3.30
C THR A 98 3.73 -10.52 1.99
N THR A 99 4.49 -10.64 0.90
CA THR A 99 3.95 -11.07 -0.39
C THR A 99 4.29 -12.52 -0.65
N ARG A 100 3.27 -13.40 -0.76
CA ARG A 100 3.39 -14.85 -0.72
C ARG A 100 2.67 -15.54 -1.87
N TYR A 101 3.17 -15.35 -3.09
CA TYR A 101 2.66 -16.07 -4.27
C TYR A 101 2.90 -17.58 -4.22
N ASP A 102 3.99 -17.99 -3.55
CA ASP A 102 4.38 -19.38 -3.36
C ASP A 102 3.35 -20.18 -2.54
N LEU A 103 2.70 -19.54 -1.57
CA LEU A 103 1.64 -20.14 -0.78
C LEU A 103 0.29 -20.13 -1.50
N GLY A 104 0.04 -19.12 -2.34
CA GLY A 104 -1.26 -18.84 -2.89
C GLY A 104 -2.30 -18.54 -1.81
N PRO A 105 -3.59 -18.42 -2.16
CA PRO A 105 -4.60 -17.90 -1.22
C PRO A 105 -5.10 -18.92 -0.18
N TYR A 106 -4.71 -20.19 -0.28
CA TYR A 106 -5.25 -21.28 0.58
C TYR A 106 -4.31 -21.76 1.68
N ARG A 107 -3.06 -21.32 1.71
CA ARG A 107 -2.03 -21.78 2.67
C ARG A 107 -1.41 -20.63 3.44
N LEU A 108 -2.25 -19.67 3.86
CA LEU A 108 -1.79 -18.43 4.51
C LEU A 108 -1.82 -18.46 6.03
N GLN A 109 -2.28 -19.55 6.66
CA GLN A 109 -2.55 -19.61 8.11
C GLN A 109 -1.29 -19.28 8.94
N ASP A 110 -0.19 -19.99 8.67
CA ASP A 110 1.07 -19.79 9.40
C ASP A 110 1.66 -18.41 9.10
N GLU A 111 1.53 -17.95 7.85
CA GLU A 111 2.02 -16.62 7.46
C GLU A 111 1.20 -15.49 8.09
N MET A 112 -0.12 -15.64 8.26
CA MET A 112 -0.95 -14.68 9.00
C MET A 112 -0.50 -14.57 10.46
N ASN A 113 -0.20 -15.71 11.10
CA ASN A 113 0.36 -15.72 12.45
C ASN A 113 1.74 -15.05 12.52
N PHE A 114 2.61 -15.31 11.54
CA PHE A 114 3.91 -14.64 11.41
C PHE A 114 3.76 -13.13 11.27
N VAL A 115 2.96 -12.68 10.31
CA VAL A 115 2.72 -11.24 10.09
C VAL A 115 2.20 -10.59 11.37
N LYS A 116 1.22 -11.19 12.03
CA LYS A 116 0.67 -10.69 13.30
C LYS A 116 1.71 -10.63 14.41
N ALA A 117 2.57 -11.65 14.55
CA ALA A 117 3.59 -11.73 15.58
C ALA A 117 4.65 -10.62 15.47
N PHE A 118 4.86 -10.08 14.27
CA PHE A 118 5.79 -8.99 13.99
C PHE A 118 5.11 -7.62 13.81
N GLY A 119 3.82 -7.51 14.15
CA GLY A 119 3.07 -6.25 14.08
C GLY A 119 2.64 -5.84 12.68
N GLY A 120 2.83 -6.71 11.69
CA GLY A 120 2.31 -6.52 10.34
C GLY A 120 0.79 -6.68 10.28
N HIS A 121 0.19 -6.27 9.18
CA HIS A 121 -1.27 -6.21 9.07
C HIS A 121 -1.80 -6.74 7.74
N GLN A 122 -0.95 -7.20 6.83
CA GLN A 122 -1.38 -7.62 5.50
C GLN A 122 -0.53 -8.75 4.92
N ILE A 123 -1.16 -9.58 4.09
CA ILE A 123 -0.51 -10.54 3.19
C ILE A 123 -1.03 -10.31 1.79
N VAL A 124 -0.14 -10.28 0.80
CA VAL A 124 -0.55 -10.27 -0.61
C VAL A 124 -0.25 -11.62 -1.24
N CYS A 125 -1.18 -12.11 -2.06
CA CYS A 125 -1.02 -13.32 -2.86
C CYS A 125 -1.83 -13.25 -4.16
N GLY A 126 -1.61 -14.22 -5.06
CA GLY A 126 -2.35 -14.30 -6.31
C GLY A 126 -3.67 -15.05 -6.19
N ALA A 127 -4.61 -14.76 -7.10
CA ALA A 127 -5.83 -15.51 -7.24
C ALA A 127 -5.60 -16.91 -7.84
N LYS A 128 -6.52 -17.82 -7.56
CA LYS A 128 -6.63 -19.15 -8.22
C LYS A 128 -7.92 -19.24 -9.03
N ASN A 129 -7.87 -20.00 -10.09
CA ASN A 129 -9.07 -20.31 -10.89
C ASN A 129 -10.09 -21.09 -10.07
N ALA A 130 -11.36 -20.82 -10.32
CA ALA A 130 -12.49 -21.56 -9.77
C ALA A 130 -13.48 -21.93 -10.87
N ASN A 131 -14.31 -22.95 -10.60
CA ASN A 131 -15.33 -23.39 -11.53
C ASN A 131 -16.49 -22.36 -11.62
N GLY A 132 -17.19 -22.35 -12.74
CA GLY A 132 -18.34 -21.50 -13.03
C GLY A 132 -18.52 -21.32 -14.53
N ASP A 133 -19.73 -21.06 -14.98
CA ASP A 133 -20.03 -20.86 -16.40
C ASP A 133 -19.72 -19.42 -16.84
N THR A 134 -19.86 -18.46 -15.93
CA THR A 134 -19.57 -17.06 -16.16
C THR A 134 -18.39 -16.57 -15.33
N LEU A 135 -17.76 -15.47 -15.74
CA LEU A 135 -16.68 -14.83 -14.96
C LEU A 135 -17.14 -14.49 -13.53
N LYS A 136 -18.34 -13.94 -13.38
CA LYS A 136 -18.91 -13.60 -12.07
C LYS A 136 -19.08 -14.81 -11.17
N GLU A 137 -19.54 -15.93 -11.71
CA GLU A 137 -19.66 -17.19 -10.96
C GLU A 137 -18.30 -17.74 -10.54
N LYS A 138 -17.31 -17.72 -11.43
CA LYS A 138 -15.93 -18.11 -11.09
C LYS A 138 -15.37 -17.26 -9.95
N VAL A 139 -15.52 -15.93 -10.01
CA VAL A 139 -15.10 -15.02 -8.94
C VAL A 139 -15.88 -15.30 -7.65
N SER A 140 -17.20 -15.49 -7.71
CA SER A 140 -18.02 -15.85 -6.55
C SER A 140 -17.55 -17.13 -5.88
N ASN A 141 -17.28 -18.17 -6.66
CA ASN A 141 -16.83 -19.45 -6.14
C ASN A 141 -15.41 -19.37 -5.57
N PHE A 142 -14.53 -18.58 -6.18
CA PHE A 142 -13.23 -18.26 -5.62
C PHE A 142 -13.34 -17.57 -4.25
N VAL A 143 -14.13 -16.50 -4.14
CA VAL A 143 -14.33 -15.78 -2.87
C VAL A 143 -14.92 -16.70 -1.80
N LYS A 144 -15.92 -17.54 -2.13
CA LYS A 144 -16.48 -18.52 -1.20
C LYS A 144 -15.45 -19.54 -0.71
N SER A 145 -14.51 -19.94 -1.57
CA SER A 145 -13.45 -20.89 -1.19
C SER A 145 -12.45 -20.34 -0.19
N LEU A 146 -12.45 -19.00 0.03
CA LEU A 146 -11.58 -18.33 1.00
C LEU A 146 -12.21 -18.17 2.38
N SER A 147 -13.42 -18.68 2.64
CA SER A 147 -14.20 -18.43 3.87
C SER A 147 -13.42 -18.71 5.16
N GLU A 148 -12.66 -19.80 5.23
CA GLU A 148 -11.84 -20.13 6.41
C GLU A 148 -10.65 -19.17 6.57
N ALA A 149 -9.99 -18.82 5.46
CA ALA A 149 -8.89 -17.87 5.49
C ALA A 149 -9.37 -16.46 5.88
N ILE A 150 -10.54 -16.04 5.38
CA ILE A 150 -11.17 -14.76 5.75
C ILE A 150 -11.46 -14.71 7.25
N LYS A 151 -12.07 -15.78 7.80
CA LYS A 151 -12.37 -15.85 9.24
C LYS A 151 -11.10 -15.72 10.08
N LEU A 152 -10.04 -16.43 9.73
CA LEU A 152 -8.77 -16.32 10.46
C LEU A 152 -8.17 -14.92 10.31
N ALA A 153 -8.25 -14.31 9.12
CA ALA A 153 -7.79 -12.95 8.88
C ALA A 153 -8.55 -11.93 9.76
N GLU A 154 -9.87 -12.09 9.92
CA GLU A 154 -10.69 -11.29 10.84
C GLU A 154 -10.28 -11.48 12.29
N ASP A 155 -10.09 -12.72 12.74
CA ASP A 155 -9.69 -13.05 14.12
C ASP A 155 -8.32 -12.46 14.47
N LEU A 156 -7.38 -12.45 13.52
CA LEU A 156 -6.03 -11.91 13.70
C LEU A 156 -5.92 -10.40 13.42
N GLY A 157 -6.91 -9.80 12.77
CA GLY A 157 -6.85 -8.41 12.29
C GLY A 157 -5.84 -8.23 11.14
N VAL A 158 -5.64 -9.26 10.31
CA VAL A 158 -4.78 -9.24 9.13
C VAL A 158 -5.66 -9.08 7.88
N THR A 159 -5.18 -8.43 6.84
CA THR A 159 -5.88 -8.30 5.55
C THR A 159 -5.23 -9.20 4.50
N ILE A 160 -6.03 -9.95 3.77
CA ILE A 160 -5.60 -10.70 2.59
C ILE A 160 -5.82 -9.81 1.37
N GLY A 161 -4.74 -9.40 0.71
CA GLY A 161 -4.75 -8.70 -0.58
C GLY A 161 -4.63 -9.71 -1.73
N ILE A 162 -5.62 -9.77 -2.61
CA ILE A 162 -5.52 -10.55 -3.85
C ILE A 162 -5.04 -9.64 -4.96
N GLU A 163 -3.83 -9.90 -5.48
CA GLU A 163 -3.33 -9.12 -6.60
C GLU A 163 -4.05 -9.48 -7.89
N ASN A 164 -4.45 -8.45 -8.65
CA ASN A 164 -4.83 -8.63 -10.04
C ASN A 164 -3.57 -8.94 -10.86
N HIS A 165 -3.56 -10.10 -11.50
CA HIS A 165 -2.37 -10.57 -12.21
C HIS A 165 -2.76 -11.13 -13.57
N SER A 166 -2.02 -10.75 -14.64
CA SER A 166 -2.25 -11.30 -15.99
C SER A 166 -2.14 -12.83 -15.99
N GLY A 167 -3.12 -13.48 -16.59
CA GLY A 167 -3.21 -14.95 -16.61
C GLY A 167 -3.84 -15.59 -15.36
N SER A 168 -4.27 -14.81 -14.36
CA SER A 168 -5.04 -15.29 -13.21
C SER A 168 -6.55 -15.05 -13.39
N LEU A 169 -7.37 -15.55 -12.45
CA LEU A 169 -8.82 -15.29 -12.44
C LEU A 169 -9.12 -13.80 -12.29
N ILE A 170 -8.36 -13.09 -11.46
CA ILE A 170 -8.51 -11.65 -11.25
C ILE A 170 -7.48 -10.94 -12.13
N SER A 171 -7.82 -10.69 -13.39
CA SER A 171 -6.91 -10.14 -14.41
C SER A 171 -7.51 -9.03 -15.27
N SER A 172 -8.80 -8.77 -15.17
CA SER A 172 -9.52 -7.77 -15.94
C SER A 172 -10.29 -6.80 -15.05
N ALA A 173 -10.69 -5.64 -15.60
CA ALA A 173 -11.52 -4.68 -14.89
C ALA A 173 -12.78 -5.32 -14.30
N ASP A 174 -13.49 -6.13 -15.08
CA ASP A 174 -14.71 -6.80 -14.62
C ASP A 174 -14.43 -7.79 -13.50
N SER A 175 -13.33 -8.58 -13.58
CA SER A 175 -12.99 -9.52 -12.51
C SER A 175 -12.59 -8.81 -11.21
N ILE A 176 -11.92 -7.65 -11.29
CA ILE A 176 -11.60 -6.81 -10.14
C ILE A 176 -12.89 -6.28 -9.51
N LYS A 177 -13.80 -5.72 -10.31
CA LYS A 177 -15.08 -5.20 -9.80
C LYS A 177 -15.91 -6.30 -9.16
N TYR A 178 -16.08 -7.45 -9.81
CA TYR A 178 -16.80 -8.59 -9.21
C TYR A 178 -16.14 -9.08 -7.91
N PHE A 179 -14.81 -9.08 -7.84
CA PHE A 179 -14.11 -9.48 -6.63
C PHE A 179 -14.39 -8.50 -5.48
N CYS A 180 -14.31 -7.20 -5.72
CA CYS A 180 -14.62 -6.19 -4.72
C CYS A 180 -16.09 -6.25 -4.28
N ASP A 181 -17.03 -6.35 -5.22
CA ASP A 181 -18.48 -6.43 -4.94
C ASP A 181 -18.86 -7.68 -4.14
N LEU A 182 -18.17 -8.79 -4.36
CA LEU A 182 -18.46 -10.08 -3.75
C LEU A 182 -17.64 -10.35 -2.49
N SER A 183 -16.65 -9.53 -2.19
CA SER A 183 -15.82 -9.66 -0.98
C SER A 183 -16.66 -9.41 0.29
N PRO A 184 -16.82 -10.41 1.17
CA PRO A 184 -17.73 -10.30 2.34
C PRO A 184 -17.10 -9.55 3.51
N SER A 185 -15.81 -9.25 3.48
CA SER A 185 -15.06 -8.76 4.63
C SER A 185 -14.13 -7.62 4.24
N LYS A 186 -13.87 -6.71 5.18
CA LYS A 186 -12.82 -5.69 5.05
C LYS A 186 -11.40 -6.30 5.15
N HIS A 187 -11.30 -7.56 5.58
CA HIS A 187 -10.05 -8.33 5.66
C HIS A 187 -9.75 -9.15 4.40
N LEU A 188 -10.55 -8.97 3.33
CA LEU A 188 -10.28 -9.48 1.99
C LEU A 188 -10.44 -8.32 1.00
N GLY A 189 -9.39 -7.96 0.29
CA GLY A 189 -9.41 -6.86 -0.67
C GLY A 189 -8.50 -7.09 -1.85
N ILE A 190 -8.52 -6.13 -2.79
CA ILE A 190 -7.67 -6.13 -3.97
C ILE A 190 -6.32 -5.47 -3.67
N ALA A 191 -5.23 -6.11 -4.09
CA ALA A 191 -3.93 -5.47 -4.25
C ALA A 191 -3.82 -5.06 -5.73
N LEU A 192 -4.05 -3.79 -6.01
CA LEU A 192 -4.21 -3.29 -7.37
C LEU A 192 -2.86 -3.00 -8.02
N ALA A 193 -2.55 -3.74 -9.09
CA ALA A 193 -1.31 -3.66 -9.84
C ALA A 193 -1.58 -3.21 -11.30
N PRO A 194 -1.42 -1.91 -11.62
CA PRO A 194 -1.66 -1.38 -12.97
C PRO A 194 -0.81 -2.04 -14.06
N TYR A 195 0.35 -2.57 -13.73
CA TYR A 195 1.23 -3.30 -14.63
C TYR A 195 0.54 -4.45 -15.38
N HIS A 196 -0.47 -5.06 -14.78
CA HIS A 196 -1.24 -6.16 -15.36
C HIS A 196 -2.51 -5.72 -16.10
N LEU A 197 -2.72 -4.41 -16.23
CA LEU A 197 -3.89 -3.81 -16.86
C LEU A 197 -3.48 -2.98 -18.10
N PRO A 198 -4.42 -2.63 -18.99
CA PRO A 198 -4.19 -1.58 -19.98
C PRO A 198 -3.72 -0.29 -19.31
N GLN A 199 -2.76 0.41 -19.94
CA GLN A 199 -2.22 1.67 -19.39
C GLN A 199 -3.18 2.83 -19.69
N ASP A 200 -4.37 2.76 -19.12
CA ASP A 200 -5.43 3.75 -19.20
C ASP A 200 -5.63 4.38 -17.81
N ALA A 201 -5.26 5.66 -17.70
CA ALA A 201 -5.32 6.40 -16.44
C ALA A 201 -6.75 6.56 -15.91
N ASN A 202 -7.76 6.68 -16.81
CA ASN A 202 -9.16 6.80 -16.40
C ASN A 202 -9.72 5.46 -15.90
N LEU A 203 -9.40 4.35 -16.59
CA LEU A 203 -9.77 3.02 -16.14
C LEU A 203 -9.15 2.72 -14.76
N LEU A 204 -7.90 3.11 -14.53
CA LEU A 204 -7.25 2.93 -13.24
C LEU A 204 -7.95 3.71 -12.14
N ALA A 205 -8.27 4.98 -12.39
CA ALA A 205 -9.02 5.81 -11.45
C ALA A 205 -10.40 5.21 -11.13
N GLU A 206 -11.14 4.74 -12.16
CA GLU A 206 -12.43 4.07 -12.00
C GLU A 206 -12.31 2.81 -11.12
N LEU A 207 -11.27 1.99 -11.33
CA LEU A 207 -11.05 0.79 -10.53
C LEU A 207 -10.70 1.12 -9.08
N ILE A 208 -9.93 2.17 -8.83
CA ILE A 208 -9.62 2.65 -7.48
C ILE A 208 -10.91 3.10 -6.78
N GLU A 209 -11.72 3.93 -7.42
CA GLU A 209 -12.99 4.41 -6.87
C GLU A 209 -13.98 3.26 -6.61
N HIS A 210 -14.09 2.31 -7.55
CA HIS A 210 -14.95 1.14 -7.38
C HIS A 210 -14.49 0.24 -6.24
N SER A 211 -13.17 0.03 -6.10
CA SER A 211 -12.62 -0.80 -5.03
C SER A 211 -12.83 -0.20 -3.64
N ASN A 212 -12.75 1.11 -3.50
CA ASN A 212 -13.03 1.86 -2.28
C ASN A 212 -12.40 1.20 -1.02
N ASP A 213 -13.19 0.80 -0.03
CA ASP A 213 -12.75 0.12 1.21
C ASP A 213 -12.13 -1.27 0.96
N LYS A 214 -12.35 -1.85 -0.22
CA LYS A 214 -11.75 -3.11 -0.66
C LYS A 214 -10.37 -2.93 -1.32
N LEU A 215 -9.89 -1.70 -1.53
CA LEU A 215 -8.52 -1.47 -1.99
C LEU A 215 -7.54 -1.74 -0.84
N ALA A 216 -7.06 -2.98 -0.75
CA ALA A 216 -6.16 -3.41 0.32
C ALA A 216 -4.74 -2.87 0.14
N HIS A 217 -4.26 -2.79 -1.11
CA HIS A 217 -2.92 -2.33 -1.45
C HIS A 217 -2.88 -1.70 -2.84
N PHE A 218 -2.02 -0.70 -3.06
CA PHE A 218 -1.82 -0.08 -4.35
C PHE A 218 -0.35 -0.14 -4.76
N TYR A 219 -0.08 -0.84 -5.86
CA TYR A 219 1.24 -0.84 -6.48
C TYR A 219 1.35 0.33 -7.46
N ALA A 220 2.22 1.28 -7.19
CA ALA A 220 2.61 2.30 -8.16
C ALA A 220 3.58 1.68 -9.19
N TRP A 221 3.03 0.91 -10.11
CA TRP A 221 3.71 0.02 -11.03
C TRP A 221 2.97 -0.02 -12.37
N GLN A 222 3.65 0.19 -13.45
CA GLN A 222 3.05 0.35 -14.78
C GLN A 222 3.66 -0.59 -15.82
N HIS A 223 3.32 -0.41 -17.06
CA HIS A 223 3.79 -1.07 -18.27
C HIS A 223 2.84 -2.13 -18.86
N GLY A 224 1.58 -2.06 -18.56
CA GLY A 224 0.42 -2.74 -19.17
C GLY A 224 0.57 -4.19 -19.64
N MET A 225 -0.34 -5.06 -19.22
CA MET A 225 -0.38 -6.47 -19.60
C MET A 225 0.94 -7.21 -19.32
N GLY A 226 1.61 -6.84 -18.23
CA GLY A 226 2.91 -7.38 -17.82
C GLY A 226 2.91 -8.88 -17.55
N CYS A 227 4.08 -9.47 -17.43
CA CYS A 227 4.35 -10.89 -17.23
C CYS A 227 4.09 -11.82 -18.43
N HIS A 228 3.53 -11.35 -19.53
CA HIS A 228 3.37 -12.19 -20.74
C HIS A 228 4.70 -12.39 -21.47
N LYS A 229 5.57 -11.38 -21.43
CA LYS A 229 6.92 -11.45 -22.00
C LYS A 229 7.88 -10.65 -21.11
N PRO A 230 9.14 -11.13 -20.93
CA PRO A 230 10.18 -10.34 -20.28
C PRO A 230 10.42 -9.03 -21.05
N MET A 231 10.58 -7.93 -20.32
CA MET A 231 11.01 -6.68 -20.94
C MET A 231 12.48 -6.74 -21.34
N PRO A 232 12.88 -6.10 -22.46
CA PRO A 232 14.30 -5.85 -22.74
C PRO A 232 14.92 -5.05 -21.57
N LYS A 233 16.12 -5.44 -21.14
CA LYS A 233 16.81 -4.85 -19.97
C LYS A 233 16.83 -3.31 -19.94
N PRO A 234 17.13 -2.60 -21.04
CA PRO A 234 17.12 -1.13 -21.06
C PRO A 234 15.75 -0.48 -20.82
N LEU A 235 14.67 -1.25 -20.96
CA LEU A 235 13.30 -0.77 -20.82
C LEU A 235 12.68 -1.10 -19.46
N GLU A 236 13.35 -1.88 -18.61
CA GLU A 236 12.77 -2.35 -17.35
C GLU A 236 12.36 -1.22 -16.42
N LEU A 237 13.12 -0.12 -16.37
CA LEU A 237 12.77 1.03 -15.53
C LEU A 237 11.51 1.76 -15.98
N LEU A 238 11.00 1.53 -17.21
CA LEU A 238 9.69 2.04 -17.64
C LEU A 238 8.53 1.50 -16.78
N GLN A 239 8.76 0.50 -15.97
CA GLN A 239 7.80 -0.01 -15.01
C GLN A 239 7.54 0.97 -13.86
N LEU A 240 8.44 1.91 -13.60
CA LEU A 240 8.34 2.85 -12.48
C LEU A 240 7.52 4.09 -12.84
N PRO A 241 6.79 4.68 -11.87
CA PRO A 241 6.13 5.97 -12.06
C PRO A 241 7.10 7.06 -12.54
N GLY A 242 6.66 7.81 -13.54
CA GLY A 242 7.48 8.89 -14.13
C GLY A 242 8.48 8.44 -15.19
N HIS A 243 8.71 7.14 -15.35
CA HIS A 243 9.57 6.59 -16.40
C HIS A 243 8.78 6.04 -17.58
N GLY A 244 7.60 5.48 -17.35
CA GLY A 244 6.71 4.96 -18.40
C GLY A 244 5.63 5.96 -18.82
N VAL A 245 4.61 5.45 -19.53
CA VAL A 245 3.59 6.28 -20.21
C VAL A 245 2.35 6.57 -19.36
N LEU A 246 2.12 5.83 -18.27
CA LEU A 246 0.92 5.98 -17.46
C LEU A 246 0.99 7.28 -16.64
N ASP A 247 0.00 8.16 -16.83
CA ASP A 247 -0.20 9.31 -15.94
C ASP A 247 -0.92 8.84 -14.66
N PHE A 248 -0.23 8.96 -13.51
CA PHE A 248 -0.80 8.64 -12.22
C PHE A 248 -1.66 9.77 -11.62
N GLY A 249 -1.80 10.92 -12.27
CA GLY A 249 -2.64 12.03 -11.81
C GLY A 249 -4.09 11.60 -11.51
N PRO A 250 -4.82 10.99 -12.43
CA PRO A 250 -6.17 10.47 -12.16
C PRO A 250 -6.20 9.44 -11.01
N ALA A 251 -5.18 8.57 -10.92
CA ALA A 251 -5.10 7.58 -9.85
C ALA A 251 -4.94 8.22 -8.46
N VAL A 252 -4.04 9.21 -8.30
CA VAL A 252 -3.87 9.90 -7.00
C VAL A 252 -5.10 10.71 -6.63
N THR A 253 -5.81 11.29 -7.61
CA THR A 253 -7.11 11.95 -7.38
C THR A 253 -8.15 10.97 -6.86
N ALA A 254 -8.23 9.77 -7.47
CA ALA A 254 -9.14 8.72 -7.03
C ALA A 254 -8.79 8.19 -5.62
N LEU A 255 -7.50 8.00 -5.33
CA LEU A 255 -7.03 7.60 -3.99
C LEU A 255 -7.41 8.65 -2.93
N ALA A 256 -7.22 9.95 -3.23
CA ALA A 256 -7.65 11.02 -2.34
C ALA A 256 -9.18 11.03 -2.14
N LYS A 257 -9.94 10.87 -3.22
CA LYS A 257 -11.41 10.83 -3.18
C LYS A 257 -11.97 9.73 -2.27
N ILE A 258 -11.36 8.53 -2.32
CA ILE A 258 -11.75 7.41 -1.44
C ILE A 258 -11.10 7.50 -0.05
N LYS A 259 -10.33 8.56 0.23
CA LYS A 259 -9.58 8.74 1.49
C LYS A 259 -8.68 7.55 1.80
N TYR A 260 -7.94 7.08 0.78
CA TYR A 260 -7.07 5.93 0.92
C TYR A 260 -5.99 6.18 1.98
N ASP A 261 -6.01 5.40 3.04
CA ASP A 261 -5.17 5.50 4.24
C ASP A 261 -4.19 4.33 4.43
N ARG A 262 -4.12 3.44 3.40
CA ARG A 262 -3.22 2.28 3.40
C ARG A 262 -1.94 2.57 2.63
N HIS A 263 -1.08 1.57 2.52
CA HIS A 263 0.23 1.75 1.89
C HIS A 263 0.18 1.68 0.37
N VAL A 264 1.06 2.47 -0.22
CA VAL A 264 1.45 2.41 -1.63
C VAL A 264 2.86 1.84 -1.72
N GLU A 265 3.11 0.97 -2.67
CA GLU A 265 4.46 0.52 -3.02
C GLU A 265 4.89 1.07 -4.37
N ILE A 266 6.06 1.69 -4.42
CA ILE A 266 6.79 1.85 -5.68
C ILE A 266 7.34 0.48 -6.01
N PHE A 267 6.96 -0.06 -7.16
CA PHE A 267 7.27 -1.45 -7.48
C PHE A 267 7.71 -1.65 -8.93
N MET A 268 8.63 -2.56 -9.12
CA MET A 268 8.94 -3.23 -10.37
C MET A 268 9.67 -4.54 -10.10
N HIS A 269 9.73 -5.41 -11.07
CA HIS A 269 10.65 -6.55 -11.02
C HIS A 269 11.52 -6.64 -12.25
N PRO A 270 12.81 -6.93 -12.09
CA PRO A 270 13.74 -7.09 -13.20
C PRO A 270 13.67 -8.49 -13.80
N THR A 271 14.33 -8.67 -14.92
CA THR A 271 14.64 -9.98 -15.51
C THR A 271 16.18 -10.18 -15.55
N PRO A 272 16.70 -11.30 -15.03
CA PRO A 272 16.00 -12.35 -14.27
C PRO A 272 15.49 -11.84 -12.91
N ARG A 273 14.49 -12.53 -12.33
CA ARG A 273 14.03 -12.22 -10.98
C ARG A 273 15.10 -12.56 -9.94
N GLY A 274 15.06 -11.91 -8.79
CA GLY A 274 16.00 -12.14 -7.69
C GLY A 274 17.32 -11.38 -7.79
N ILE A 275 17.44 -10.45 -8.74
CA ILE A 275 18.50 -9.43 -8.78
C ILE A 275 17.94 -8.07 -8.38
N PRO A 276 18.76 -7.12 -7.89
CA PRO A 276 18.32 -5.74 -7.69
C PRO A 276 17.86 -5.09 -9.00
N ILE A 277 16.95 -4.14 -8.92
CA ILE A 277 16.44 -3.40 -10.10
C ILE A 277 17.52 -2.57 -10.79
N VAL A 278 18.48 -2.08 -10.02
CA VAL A 278 19.72 -1.44 -10.45
C VAL A 278 20.85 -1.89 -9.53
N ASP A 279 22.11 -1.75 -9.98
CA ASP A 279 23.26 -2.17 -9.19
C ASP A 279 23.48 -1.26 -7.97
N GLY A 280 23.58 -1.88 -6.81
CA GLY A 280 23.86 -1.21 -5.53
C GLY A 280 22.63 -0.78 -4.74
N THR A 281 22.63 -1.12 -3.46
CA THR A 281 21.50 -0.91 -2.53
C THR A 281 21.07 0.55 -2.47
N ALA A 282 22.02 1.48 -2.37
CA ALA A 282 21.74 2.91 -2.36
C ALA A 282 21.09 3.40 -3.67
N ALA A 283 21.56 2.90 -4.82
CA ALA A 283 21.01 3.29 -6.12
C ALA A 283 19.57 2.81 -6.31
N VAL A 284 19.21 1.64 -5.77
CA VAL A 284 17.79 1.18 -5.74
C VAL A 284 16.92 2.19 -4.99
N GLY A 285 17.34 2.64 -3.81
CA GLY A 285 16.61 3.64 -3.04
C GLY A 285 16.51 4.99 -3.75
N ASP A 286 17.54 5.42 -4.48
CA ASP A 286 17.50 6.66 -5.27
C ASP A 286 16.44 6.60 -6.37
N VAL A 287 16.36 5.48 -7.08
CA VAL A 287 15.35 5.25 -8.13
C VAL A 287 13.93 5.21 -7.53
N ILE A 288 13.76 4.59 -6.36
CA ILE A 288 12.48 4.60 -5.63
C ILE A 288 12.09 6.05 -5.27
N ASN A 289 13.04 6.85 -4.75
CA ASN A 289 12.78 8.24 -4.38
C ASN A 289 12.39 9.10 -5.60
N GLN A 290 13.02 8.91 -6.77
CA GLN A 290 12.63 9.60 -8.00
C GLN A 290 11.18 9.28 -8.40
N ALA A 291 10.76 8.02 -8.29
CA ALA A 291 9.39 7.62 -8.56
C ALA A 291 8.40 8.22 -7.54
N LYS A 292 8.78 8.28 -6.25
CA LYS A 292 7.98 8.95 -5.20
C LYS A 292 7.84 10.46 -5.44
N GLU A 293 8.91 11.11 -5.86
CA GLU A 293 8.86 12.53 -6.25
C GLU A 293 7.90 12.78 -7.40
N TYR A 294 7.87 11.87 -8.40
CA TYR A 294 6.88 11.95 -9.47
C TYR A 294 5.46 11.84 -8.91
N MET A 295 5.19 10.88 -8.02
CA MET A 295 3.87 10.73 -7.38
C MET A 295 3.49 11.97 -6.56
N SER A 296 4.42 12.56 -5.83
CA SER A 296 4.20 13.81 -5.07
C SER A 296 3.87 14.98 -5.99
N ARG A 297 4.57 15.10 -7.13
CA ARG A 297 4.24 16.11 -8.15
C ARG A 297 2.87 15.86 -8.78
N ALA A 298 2.47 14.60 -8.96
CA ALA A 298 1.14 14.26 -9.45
C ALA A 298 0.05 14.73 -8.47
N ILE A 299 0.21 14.49 -7.16
CA ILE A 299 -0.69 15.01 -6.11
C ILE A 299 -0.78 16.53 -6.17
N ALA A 300 0.37 17.23 -6.19
CA ALA A 300 0.40 18.70 -6.23
C ALA A 300 -0.28 19.29 -7.47
N ARG A 301 -0.19 18.61 -8.64
CA ARG A 301 -0.85 19.07 -9.87
C ARG A 301 -2.36 18.90 -9.83
N THR A 302 -2.87 17.91 -9.14
CA THR A 302 -4.32 17.63 -9.05
C THR A 302 -5.02 18.44 -7.98
N GLY A 303 -4.29 19.05 -7.05
CA GLY A 303 -4.84 19.93 -6.02
C GLY A 303 -5.64 19.20 -4.95
N VAL A 304 -5.36 17.88 -4.73
CA VAL A 304 -6.01 17.06 -3.70
C VAL A 304 -5.18 16.96 -2.42
#